data_33defd2e0bc0e9c8d27cf3de4f496768
#
_entry.id   33defd2e0bc0e9c8d27cf3de4f496768
#
_cell.length_a   1.000
_cell.length_b   1.000
_cell.length_c   1.000
_cell.angle_alpha   90.00
_cell.angle_beta   90.00
_cell.angle_gamma   90.00
#
_symmetry.space_group_name_H-M   'P 1'
#
loop_
_entity.id
_entity.type
_entity.pdbx_description
1 polymer ?
#
loop_
_entity_poly.entity_id
_entity_poly.type
_entity_poly.pdbx_seq_one_letter_code
_entity_poly.pdbx_strand_id
1 'polypeptide(L)'
;AAKHPTWMEIDLDALDGNIREVQKRVGPAVKIIASVKANAYGHGVIPVAQRLAAAHIEMLATGAFNDAIALREAGINTPILMFGAMLPSAIQEFLQFRLTPTVHNKEMAEAVAAQTQMPLAVFIKVDCGFGRLGIPISKARRFVLDLARRSHVEVVGLYTHLPFFDEAGYVWAQ
;
A
#
# COMPACT_ATOMS: atom_id res chain seq x y z
N ALA A 1 -4.53 -0.17 34.93
CA ALA A 1 -3.89 -1.42 35.36
C ALA A 1 -4.20 -2.51 34.35
N ALA A 2 -3.19 -3.25 33.89
CA ALA A 2 -3.37 -4.38 32.97
C ALA A 2 -4.27 -5.44 33.60
N LYS A 3 -5.28 -5.89 32.85
CA LYS A 3 -6.22 -6.94 33.31
C LYS A 3 -5.68 -8.36 33.07
N HIS A 4 -4.52 -8.47 32.40
CA HIS A 4 -3.89 -9.74 32.03
C HIS A 4 -2.48 -9.84 32.64
N PRO A 5 -2.02 -11.05 32.99
CA PRO A 5 -0.69 -11.26 33.60
C PRO A 5 0.46 -11.04 32.58
N THR A 6 0.14 -10.95 31.29
CA THR A 6 1.11 -10.71 30.22
C THR A 6 0.66 -9.54 29.34
N TRP A 7 1.60 -8.70 28.94
CA TRP A 7 1.39 -7.61 28.01
C TRP A 7 2.62 -7.44 27.09
N MET A 8 2.43 -6.70 26.03
CA MET A 8 3.49 -6.31 25.11
C MET A 8 3.68 -4.80 25.20
N GLU A 9 4.92 -4.36 25.35
CA GLU A 9 5.30 -2.96 25.34
C GLU A 9 5.91 -2.63 23.98
N ILE A 10 5.42 -1.55 23.34
CA ILE A 10 5.92 -1.05 22.08
C ILE A 10 6.60 0.28 22.30
N ASP A 11 7.90 0.32 22.02
CA ASP A 11 8.71 1.54 22.08
C ASP A 11 8.56 2.33 20.78
N LEU A 12 7.75 3.39 20.80
CA LEU A 12 7.52 4.24 19.64
C LEU A 12 8.71 5.18 19.36
N ASP A 13 9.58 5.45 20.32
CA ASP A 13 10.77 6.27 20.09
C ASP A 13 11.84 5.47 19.36
N ALA A 14 11.92 4.15 19.65
CA ALA A 14 12.73 3.23 18.85
C ALA A 14 12.22 3.13 17.41
N LEU A 15 10.89 3.14 17.19
CA LEU A 15 10.30 3.22 15.85
C LEU A 15 10.75 4.50 15.13
N ASP A 16 10.70 5.65 15.78
CA ASP A 16 11.16 6.92 15.19
C ASP A 16 12.65 6.86 14.82
N GLY A 17 13.47 6.21 15.66
CA GLY A 17 14.88 5.94 15.35
C GLY A 17 15.06 5.12 14.08
N ASN A 18 14.27 4.05 13.93
CA ASN A 18 14.30 3.19 12.76
C ASN A 18 13.83 3.93 11.48
N ILE A 19 12.79 4.75 11.58
CA ILE A 19 12.31 5.56 10.46
C ILE A 19 13.43 6.49 9.97
N ARG A 20 14.07 7.23 10.87
CA ARG A 20 15.19 8.13 10.52
C ARG A 20 16.35 7.39 9.86
N GLU A 21 16.68 6.20 10.35
CA GLU A 21 17.77 5.40 9.77
C GLU A 21 17.41 4.93 8.33
N VAL A 22 16.18 4.51 8.09
CA VAL A 22 15.71 4.14 6.74
C VAL A 22 15.77 5.37 5.82
N GLN A 23 15.22 6.50 6.24
CA GLN A 23 15.24 7.76 5.45
C GLN A 23 16.67 8.18 5.09
N LYS A 24 17.59 8.07 6.05
CA LYS A 24 19.00 8.38 5.82
C LYS A 24 19.64 7.46 4.77
N ARG A 25 19.33 6.15 4.82
CA ARG A 25 19.91 5.16 3.90
C ARG A 25 19.38 5.30 2.48
N VAL A 26 18.08 5.55 2.32
CA VAL A 26 17.48 5.67 0.98
C VAL A 26 17.71 7.05 0.36
N GLY A 27 17.96 8.05 1.17
CA GLY A 27 18.19 9.43 0.76
C GLY A 27 16.89 10.19 0.38
N PRO A 28 17.00 11.51 0.17
CA PRO A 28 15.83 12.38 0.03
C PRO A 28 15.07 12.22 -1.31
N ALA A 29 15.67 11.57 -2.29
CA ALA A 29 15.02 11.34 -3.60
C ALA A 29 14.07 10.14 -3.60
N VAL A 30 14.12 9.28 -2.57
CA VAL A 30 13.31 8.07 -2.48
C VAL A 30 12.14 8.29 -1.54
N LYS A 31 10.92 8.12 -2.05
CA LYS A 31 9.69 8.14 -1.27
C LYS A 31 9.48 6.80 -0.58
N ILE A 32 8.97 6.83 0.64
CA ILE A 32 8.76 5.63 1.45
C ILE A 32 7.27 5.34 1.55
N ILE A 33 6.90 4.11 1.25
CA ILE A 33 5.58 3.55 1.54
C ILE A 33 5.72 2.59 2.72
N ALA A 34 5.16 2.94 3.86
CA ALA A 34 5.26 2.13 5.06
C ALA A 34 4.11 1.12 5.16
N SER A 35 4.43 -0.16 5.25
CA SER A 35 3.44 -1.22 5.43
C SER A 35 3.00 -1.30 6.90
N VAL A 36 1.70 -1.10 7.14
CA VAL A 36 1.06 -1.15 8.48
C VAL A 36 0.00 -2.23 8.58
N LYS A 37 0.06 -3.25 7.72
CA LYS A 37 -0.88 -4.39 7.71
C LYS A 37 -0.88 -5.14 9.03
N ALA A 38 -1.96 -5.90 9.27
CA ALA A 38 -2.13 -6.74 10.47
C ALA A 38 -1.91 -5.95 11.77
N ASN A 39 -2.61 -4.82 11.91
CA ASN A 39 -2.50 -3.92 13.06
C ASN A 39 -1.03 -3.45 13.26
N ALA A 40 -0.37 -3.02 12.18
CA ALA A 40 1.06 -2.69 12.14
C ALA A 40 1.94 -3.84 12.68
N TYR A 41 1.70 -5.06 12.17
CA TYR A 41 2.38 -6.29 12.64
C TYR A 41 2.20 -6.54 14.15
N GLY A 42 1.05 -6.17 14.70
CA GLY A 42 0.74 -6.29 16.11
C GLY A 42 1.20 -5.12 17.00
N HIS A 43 1.86 -4.12 16.42
CA HIS A 43 2.37 -2.97 17.19
C HIS A 43 1.33 -1.89 17.47
N GLY A 44 0.10 -2.03 16.93
CA GLY A 44 -0.95 -1.02 17.03
C GLY A 44 -0.92 -0.06 15.83
N VAL A 45 -1.91 -0.22 14.92
CA VAL A 45 -1.91 0.50 13.64
C VAL A 45 -2.01 2.02 13.81
N ILE A 46 -2.83 2.49 14.77
CA ILE A 46 -3.04 3.93 14.98
C ILE A 46 -1.78 4.61 15.52
N PRO A 47 -1.18 4.20 16.67
CA PRO A 47 0.00 4.87 17.20
C PRO A 47 1.20 4.80 16.25
N VAL A 48 1.39 3.67 15.54
CA VAL A 48 2.44 3.53 14.53
C VAL A 48 2.21 4.50 13.37
N ALA A 49 0.98 4.59 12.84
CA ALA A 49 0.67 5.49 11.73
C ALA A 49 0.81 6.98 12.13
N GLN A 50 0.52 7.34 13.37
CA GLN A 50 0.74 8.70 13.87
C GLN A 50 2.24 9.07 13.86
N ARG A 51 3.13 8.17 14.27
CA ARG A 51 4.59 8.38 14.20
C ARG A 51 5.09 8.48 12.76
N LEU A 52 4.60 7.59 11.88
CA LEU A 52 4.93 7.62 10.46
C LEU A 52 4.47 8.92 9.79
N ALA A 53 3.26 9.40 10.09
CA ALA A 53 2.74 10.67 9.59
C ALA A 53 3.56 11.86 10.10
N ALA A 54 3.92 11.88 11.39
CA ALA A 54 4.77 12.91 11.98
C ALA A 54 6.19 12.93 11.37
N ALA A 55 6.69 11.77 10.94
CA ALA A 55 7.97 11.64 10.24
C ALA A 55 7.86 11.94 8.72
N HIS A 56 6.71 12.43 8.25
CA HIS A 56 6.45 12.77 6.85
C HIS A 56 6.65 11.60 5.87
N ILE A 57 6.29 10.38 6.30
CA ILE A 57 6.24 9.24 5.38
C ILE A 57 5.12 9.49 4.37
N GLU A 58 5.44 9.35 3.08
CA GLU A 58 4.59 9.78 1.99
C GLU A 58 3.31 8.97 1.83
N MET A 59 3.35 7.68 2.20
CA MET A 59 2.21 6.81 2.06
C MET A 59 2.26 5.65 3.06
N LEU A 60 1.10 5.26 3.57
CA LEU A 60 0.92 4.02 4.31
C LEU A 60 0.40 2.93 3.36
N ALA A 61 0.60 1.67 3.71
CA ALA A 61 0.03 0.56 2.94
C ALA A 61 -0.54 -0.52 3.85
N THR A 62 -1.75 -0.97 3.56
CA THR A 62 -2.39 -2.10 4.25
C THR A 62 -3.16 -2.97 3.26
N GLY A 63 -3.40 -4.25 3.63
CA GLY A 63 -4.29 -5.15 2.90
C GLY A 63 -5.66 -5.32 3.56
N ALA A 64 -5.83 -4.78 4.76
CA ALA A 64 -7.06 -4.89 5.53
C ALA A 64 -7.87 -3.59 5.45
N PHE A 65 -9.10 -3.69 4.97
CA PHE A 65 -9.99 -2.54 4.81
C PHE A 65 -10.33 -1.91 6.17
N ASN A 66 -10.55 -2.73 7.20
CA ASN A 66 -10.83 -2.26 8.55
C ASN A 66 -9.66 -1.45 9.15
N ASP A 67 -8.40 -1.83 8.88
CA ASP A 67 -7.23 -1.04 9.31
C ASP A 67 -7.25 0.35 8.64
N ALA A 68 -7.58 0.39 7.34
CA ALA A 68 -7.63 1.65 6.60
C ALA A 68 -8.74 2.59 7.10
N ILE A 69 -9.92 2.05 7.40
CA ILE A 69 -11.04 2.80 7.99
C ILE A 69 -10.63 3.35 9.36
N ALA A 70 -10.10 2.50 10.25
CA ALA A 70 -9.66 2.90 11.59
C ALA A 70 -8.62 4.04 11.54
N LEU A 71 -7.70 4.00 10.57
CA LEU A 71 -6.75 5.08 10.35
C LEU A 71 -7.44 6.40 9.96
N ARG A 72 -8.45 6.35 9.07
CA ARG A 72 -9.22 7.54 8.68
C ARG A 72 -10.05 8.11 9.82
N GLU A 73 -10.71 7.24 10.60
CA GLU A 73 -11.47 7.62 11.79
C GLU A 73 -10.57 8.22 12.89
N ALA A 74 -9.32 7.78 12.99
CA ALA A 74 -8.30 8.36 13.86
C ALA A 74 -7.69 9.67 13.32
N GLY A 75 -8.19 10.21 12.19
CA GLY A 75 -7.74 11.48 11.63
C GLY A 75 -6.43 11.40 10.83
N ILE A 76 -5.94 10.21 10.52
CA ILE A 76 -4.74 10.04 9.69
C ILE A 76 -5.07 10.39 8.24
N ASN A 77 -4.50 11.47 7.72
CA ASN A 77 -4.70 11.96 6.36
C ASN A 77 -3.63 11.48 5.37
N THR A 78 -2.54 10.91 5.84
CA THR A 78 -1.51 10.30 4.97
C THR A 78 -2.16 9.38 3.94
N PRO A 79 -1.79 9.44 2.65
CA PRO A 79 -2.31 8.54 1.63
C PRO A 79 -2.18 7.07 2.05
N ILE A 80 -3.18 6.24 1.72
CA ILE A 80 -3.17 4.82 2.06
C ILE A 80 -3.31 3.99 0.79
N LEU A 81 -2.30 3.20 0.48
CA LEU A 81 -2.32 2.20 -0.57
C LEU A 81 -2.96 0.91 -0.03
N MET A 82 -3.99 0.46 -0.72
CA MET A 82 -4.59 -0.85 -0.48
C MET A 82 -3.93 -1.89 -1.38
N PHE A 83 -2.98 -2.66 -0.86
CA PHE A 83 -2.17 -3.59 -1.67
C PHE A 83 -2.72 -5.03 -1.71
N GLY A 84 -3.85 -5.30 -1.07
CA GLY A 84 -4.57 -6.58 -1.16
C GLY A 84 -5.39 -6.71 -2.44
N ALA A 85 -5.88 -7.93 -2.70
CA ALA A 85 -6.91 -8.14 -3.69
C ALA A 85 -8.23 -7.52 -3.19
N MET A 86 -8.91 -6.80 -4.06
CA MET A 86 -10.14 -6.11 -3.72
C MET A 86 -11.23 -6.47 -4.73
N LEU A 87 -12.47 -6.44 -4.25
CA LEU A 87 -13.61 -6.65 -5.10
C LEU A 87 -13.97 -5.36 -5.85
N PRO A 88 -14.38 -5.44 -7.12
CA PRO A 88 -14.87 -4.28 -7.87
C PRO A 88 -16.00 -3.51 -7.16
N SER A 89 -16.82 -4.21 -6.38
CA SER A 89 -17.91 -3.61 -5.60
C SER A 89 -17.45 -2.66 -4.49
N ALA A 90 -16.20 -2.75 -4.05
CA ALA A 90 -15.65 -1.92 -2.96
C ALA A 90 -15.15 -0.53 -3.43
N ILE A 91 -15.24 -0.20 -4.72
CA ILE A 91 -14.68 1.06 -5.25
C ILE A 91 -15.33 2.29 -4.62
N GLN A 92 -16.62 2.25 -4.32
CA GLN A 92 -17.30 3.38 -3.69
C GLN A 92 -16.76 3.66 -2.28
N GLU A 93 -16.43 2.63 -1.51
CA GLU A 93 -15.78 2.75 -0.21
C GLU A 93 -14.36 3.31 -0.34
N PHE A 94 -13.64 2.94 -1.41
CA PHE A 94 -12.32 3.55 -1.69
C PHE A 94 -12.41 5.05 -1.90
N LEU A 95 -13.40 5.49 -2.64
CA LEU A 95 -13.66 6.92 -2.86
C LEU A 95 -14.05 7.60 -1.54
N GLN A 96 -14.98 7.01 -0.80
CA GLN A 96 -15.47 7.53 0.47
C GLN A 96 -14.36 7.75 1.49
N PHE A 97 -13.47 6.76 1.64
CA PHE A 97 -12.37 6.81 2.60
C PHE A 97 -11.06 7.33 2.00
N ARG A 98 -11.08 7.86 0.77
CA ARG A 98 -9.89 8.39 0.08
C ARG A 98 -8.72 7.40 0.12
N LEU A 99 -8.98 6.16 -0.28
CA LEU A 99 -7.99 5.09 -0.36
C LEU A 99 -7.49 4.96 -1.79
N THR A 100 -6.23 4.58 -1.95
CA THR A 100 -5.61 4.35 -3.24
C THR A 100 -5.66 2.85 -3.56
N PRO A 101 -6.47 2.41 -4.54
CA PRO A 101 -6.59 1.00 -4.88
C PRO A 101 -5.39 0.47 -5.66
N THR A 102 -5.19 -0.85 -5.55
CA THR A 102 -4.30 -1.60 -6.43
C THR A 102 -5.09 -2.20 -7.59
N VAL A 103 -4.70 -1.87 -8.81
CA VAL A 103 -5.19 -2.52 -10.01
C VAL A 103 -4.25 -3.66 -10.38
N HIS A 104 -4.76 -4.88 -10.40
CA HIS A 104 -3.97 -6.10 -10.57
C HIS A 104 -4.52 -7.04 -11.64
N ASN A 105 -5.66 -6.71 -12.25
CA ASN A 105 -6.28 -7.43 -13.35
C ASN A 105 -7.17 -6.49 -14.19
N LYS A 106 -7.67 -7.02 -15.30
CA LYS A 106 -8.53 -6.26 -16.24
C LYS A 106 -9.88 -5.91 -15.61
N GLU A 107 -10.46 -6.82 -14.86
CA GLU A 107 -11.76 -6.63 -14.19
C GLU A 107 -11.72 -5.42 -13.24
N MET A 108 -10.68 -5.33 -12.41
CA MET A 108 -10.48 -4.19 -11.52
C MET A 108 -10.23 -2.89 -12.28
N ALA A 109 -9.49 -2.94 -13.40
CA ALA A 109 -9.27 -1.79 -14.26
C ALA A 109 -10.58 -1.26 -14.88
N GLU A 110 -11.45 -2.16 -15.34
CA GLU A 110 -12.76 -1.83 -15.87
C GLU A 110 -13.68 -1.25 -14.79
N ALA A 111 -13.69 -1.86 -13.62
CA ALA A 111 -14.51 -1.39 -12.49
C ALA A 111 -14.10 0.02 -12.02
N VAL A 112 -12.80 0.28 -11.89
CA VAL A 112 -12.29 1.63 -11.56
C VAL A 112 -12.74 2.63 -12.63
N ALA A 113 -12.53 2.34 -13.91
CA ALA A 113 -12.88 3.25 -14.99
C ALA A 113 -14.39 3.51 -15.13
N ALA A 114 -15.22 2.52 -14.77
CA ALA A 114 -16.68 2.63 -14.89
C ALA A 114 -17.34 3.33 -13.69
N GLN A 115 -16.79 3.23 -12.50
CA GLN A 115 -17.43 3.68 -11.26
C GLN A 115 -16.95 5.04 -10.77
N THR A 116 -15.91 5.62 -11.36
CA THR A 116 -15.38 6.92 -10.96
C THR A 116 -15.80 8.01 -11.94
N GLN A 117 -16.35 9.09 -11.42
CA GLN A 117 -16.63 10.31 -12.20
C GLN A 117 -15.53 11.38 -12.01
N MET A 118 -14.64 11.16 -11.07
CA MET A 118 -13.48 12.01 -10.78
C MET A 118 -12.20 11.18 -10.89
N PRO A 119 -11.05 11.81 -11.16
CA PRO A 119 -9.78 11.10 -11.23
C PRO A 119 -9.51 10.33 -9.93
N LEU A 120 -9.31 9.03 -10.03
CA LEU A 120 -8.91 8.15 -8.94
C LEU A 120 -7.46 7.73 -9.14
N ALA A 121 -6.63 8.11 -8.17
CA ALA A 121 -5.22 7.66 -8.13
C ALA A 121 -5.16 6.15 -7.86
N VAL A 122 -4.43 5.41 -8.68
CA VAL A 122 -4.27 3.97 -8.57
C VAL A 122 -2.81 3.56 -8.67
N PHE A 123 -2.46 2.48 -7.98
CA PHE A 123 -1.22 1.74 -8.25
C PHE A 123 -1.53 0.50 -9.09
N ILE A 124 -0.63 0.16 -10.01
CA ILE A 124 -0.69 -1.11 -10.73
C ILE A 124 0.30 -2.07 -10.09
N LYS A 125 -0.19 -3.27 -9.75
CA LYS A 125 0.68 -4.35 -9.29
C LYS A 125 1.11 -5.21 -10.45
N VAL A 126 2.42 -5.35 -10.61
CA VAL A 126 3.06 -6.26 -11.57
C VAL A 126 3.54 -7.50 -10.84
N ASP A 127 3.26 -8.67 -11.39
CA ASP A 127 3.81 -9.93 -10.90
C ASP A 127 5.11 -10.23 -11.63
N CYS A 128 6.18 -10.14 -10.87
CA CYS A 128 7.54 -10.40 -11.30
C CYS A 128 8.03 -11.78 -10.84
N GLY A 129 7.20 -12.80 -10.82
CA GLY A 129 7.58 -14.17 -10.51
C GLY A 129 7.21 -14.65 -9.11
N PHE A 130 6.66 -13.79 -8.24
CA PHE A 130 6.15 -14.21 -6.93
C PHE A 130 4.91 -15.11 -7.04
N GLY A 131 4.09 -14.96 -8.09
CA GLY A 131 2.97 -15.85 -8.40
C GLY A 131 1.75 -15.68 -7.50
N ARG A 132 1.57 -14.53 -6.84
CA ARG A 132 0.44 -14.30 -5.92
C ARG A 132 -0.64 -13.40 -6.49
N LEU A 133 -0.27 -12.22 -6.95
CA LEU A 133 -1.19 -11.18 -7.42
C LEU A 133 -0.42 -10.22 -8.34
N GLY A 134 -1.04 -9.78 -9.42
CA GLY A 134 -0.47 -8.78 -10.32
C GLY A 134 -0.61 -9.13 -11.80
N ILE A 135 -0.36 -8.12 -12.63
CA ILE A 135 -0.28 -8.29 -14.09
C ILE A 135 1.05 -8.99 -14.40
N PRO A 136 1.06 -10.08 -15.17
CA PRO A 136 2.32 -10.69 -15.61
C PRO A 136 3.23 -9.67 -16.29
N ILE A 137 4.53 -9.71 -16.01
CA ILE A 137 5.50 -8.73 -16.51
C ILE A 137 5.46 -8.59 -18.04
N SER A 138 5.25 -9.69 -18.77
CA SER A 138 5.12 -9.70 -20.23
C SER A 138 3.93 -8.89 -20.78
N LYS A 139 2.91 -8.65 -19.94
CA LYS A 139 1.70 -7.89 -20.29
C LYS A 139 1.68 -6.50 -19.65
N ALA A 140 2.60 -6.21 -18.72
CA ALA A 140 2.56 -5.02 -17.88
C ALA A 140 2.60 -3.71 -18.70
N ARG A 141 3.52 -3.58 -19.65
CA ARG A 141 3.66 -2.38 -20.47
C ARG A 141 2.36 -2.04 -21.20
N ARG A 142 1.75 -3.01 -21.88
CA ARG A 142 0.49 -2.79 -22.59
C ARG A 142 -0.64 -2.41 -21.64
N PHE A 143 -0.75 -3.14 -20.52
CA PHE A 143 -1.77 -2.89 -19.52
C PHE A 143 -1.69 -1.47 -18.93
N VAL A 144 -0.49 -1.02 -18.57
CA VAL A 144 -0.26 0.34 -18.05
C VAL A 144 -0.69 1.40 -19.06
N LEU A 145 -0.28 1.25 -20.32
CA LEU A 145 -0.64 2.20 -21.38
C LEU A 145 -2.15 2.24 -21.66
N ASP A 146 -2.80 1.08 -21.62
CA ASP A 146 -4.25 0.98 -21.83
C ASP A 146 -5.03 1.60 -20.65
N LEU A 147 -4.56 1.37 -19.41
CA LEU A 147 -5.20 1.94 -18.23
C LEU A 147 -4.99 3.46 -18.13
N ALA A 148 -3.78 3.95 -18.41
CA ALA A 148 -3.45 5.38 -18.35
C ALA A 148 -4.22 6.24 -19.37
N ARG A 149 -4.82 5.62 -20.41
CA ARG A 149 -5.69 6.31 -21.38
C ARG A 149 -7.14 6.40 -20.93
N ARG A 150 -7.52 5.73 -19.84
CA ARG A 150 -8.89 5.76 -19.34
C ARG A 150 -9.16 7.10 -18.67
N SER A 151 -10.27 7.74 -19.02
CA SER A 151 -10.74 8.92 -18.30
C SER A 151 -10.97 8.56 -16.83
N HIS A 152 -10.67 9.49 -15.94
CA HIS A 152 -10.86 9.34 -14.49
C HIS A 152 -9.97 8.28 -13.82
N VAL A 153 -8.89 7.82 -14.46
CA VAL A 153 -7.89 6.95 -13.85
C VAL A 153 -6.54 7.65 -13.89
N GLU A 154 -5.92 7.82 -12.73
CA GLU A 154 -4.58 8.37 -12.60
C GLU A 154 -3.62 7.28 -12.11
N VAL A 155 -2.77 6.78 -12.99
CA VAL A 155 -1.74 5.79 -12.61
C VAL A 155 -0.60 6.53 -11.93
N VAL A 156 -0.56 6.48 -10.59
CA VAL A 156 0.44 7.19 -9.78
C VAL A 156 1.67 6.34 -9.48
N GLY A 157 1.63 5.05 -9.73
CA GLY A 157 2.79 4.19 -9.53
C GLY A 157 2.59 2.74 -9.93
N LEU A 158 3.72 2.05 -10.02
CA LEU A 158 3.81 0.61 -10.22
C LEU A 158 4.54 0.00 -9.03
N TYR A 159 4.16 -1.19 -8.64
CA TYR A 159 4.90 -1.94 -7.63
C TYR A 159 4.86 -3.44 -7.87
N THR A 160 5.80 -4.11 -7.29
CA THR A 160 5.88 -5.57 -7.28
C THR A 160 6.22 -6.10 -5.89
N HIS A 161 6.20 -7.41 -5.76
CA HIS A 161 6.77 -8.14 -4.63
C HIS A 161 7.79 -9.12 -5.20
N LEU A 162 9.06 -8.87 -4.89
CA LEU A 162 10.16 -9.63 -5.47
C LEU A 162 10.31 -11.00 -4.78
N PRO A 163 10.64 -12.06 -5.52
CA PRO A 163 10.80 -13.41 -4.99
C PRO A 163 12.18 -13.62 -4.35
N PHE A 164 12.49 -12.91 -3.28
CA PHE A 164 13.76 -13.07 -2.54
C PHE A 164 13.75 -14.28 -1.60
N PHE A 165 13.27 -15.44 -2.05
CA PHE A 165 13.20 -16.64 -1.22
C PHE A 165 14.49 -17.45 -1.25
N ASP A 166 15.22 -17.35 -2.36
CA ASP A 166 16.43 -18.08 -2.65
C ASP A 166 17.37 -17.27 -3.56
N GLU A 167 18.55 -17.84 -3.84
CA GLU A 167 19.55 -17.20 -4.69
C GLU A 167 19.04 -16.99 -6.13
N ALA A 168 18.25 -17.91 -6.66
CA ALA A 168 17.66 -17.78 -8.00
C ALA A 168 16.69 -16.62 -8.08
N GLY A 169 15.83 -16.42 -7.08
CA GLY A 169 14.92 -15.29 -6.98
C GLY A 169 15.65 -13.96 -6.84
N TYR A 170 16.77 -13.93 -6.12
CA TYR A 170 17.60 -12.74 -5.99
C TYR A 170 18.27 -12.35 -7.34
N VAL A 171 18.85 -13.30 -8.04
CA VAL A 171 19.46 -13.09 -9.37
C VAL A 171 18.40 -12.64 -10.39
N TRP A 172 17.22 -13.22 -10.33
CA TRP A 172 16.13 -12.86 -11.22
C TRP A 172 15.60 -11.41 -10.99
N ALA A 173 15.70 -10.92 -9.77
CA ALA A 173 15.23 -9.58 -9.41
C ALA A 173 16.21 -8.45 -9.76
N GLN A 174 17.45 -8.77 -10.12
CA GLN A 174 18.45 -7.83 -10.63
C GLN A 174 18.27 -7.54 -12.13
#